data_dc767286b547b4ae3707aac9a60f6d3f
#
_entry.id   dc767286b547b4ae3707aac9a60f6d3f
#
_cell.length_a   1.000
_cell.length_b   1.000
_cell.length_c   1.000
_cell.angle_alpha   90.00
_cell.angle_beta   90.00
_cell.angle_gamma   90.00
#
_symmetry.space_group_name_H-M   'P 1'
#
loop_
_entity.id
_entity.type
_entity.pdbx_description
1 polymer ?
#
loop_
_entity_poly.entity_id
_entity_poly.type
_entity_poly.pdbx_seq_one_letter_code
_entity_poly.pdbx_strand_id
1 'polypeptide(L)'
;VVSFFGDPSLKLLLFGGKGGVGKTTCAVATALRLAHAFPRQTFLIVSTDPAHSLNDSLAGLSLPANLTSQELDTQALLEAFRHRHRDKLREIAARGTFLDNEDINHFLDLSLPGLDELMGLLEIAGWVEQRSYDCIIVDTAPTGHTLRLLTVPELLQGWLRALDTLLAKHRFLKKRFQGSYQRDELDNFILDLAAASRRMEKLLRDSQRCRFVPVTLAEKMVIAETLTLLAQLERIRVPVRDIVVNRLYPVQGCPVCQEGRRRQLETLAEFCRNLRLVKYRLWGVPFYPEEMRGQVLTRFWDGIRSLHEPTPVPLAKRPELRPHVEAPPPCPTPATSLLIFAGKGGVGKTTLACATAVRLAHDFPDKEIFLFSSDPAHSLSACLKTPVGPVPVRIAPGLTALEIDAARAFASWKAHYQREIGPALQSLF
;
A
#
# COMPACT_ATOMS: atom_id res chain seq x y z
N VAL A 1 16.77 -9.11 19.76
CA VAL A 1 15.36 -9.52 19.63
C VAL A 1 14.61 -8.42 18.91
N VAL A 2 13.79 -8.78 17.94
CA VAL A 2 12.93 -7.84 17.18
C VAL A 2 12.03 -7.10 18.16
N SER A 3 11.95 -5.77 18.04
CA SER A 3 11.35 -4.93 19.09
C SER A 3 9.85 -5.17 19.29
N PHE A 4 9.14 -5.61 18.24
CA PHE A 4 7.70 -5.81 18.31
C PHE A 4 7.27 -7.19 18.84
N PHE A 5 8.19 -8.13 19.09
CA PHE A 5 7.83 -9.45 19.66
C PHE A 5 7.61 -9.46 21.17
N GLY A 6 8.07 -8.46 21.88
CA GLY A 6 8.01 -8.42 23.34
C GLY A 6 7.43 -7.12 23.90
N ASP A 7 6.78 -6.32 23.08
CA ASP A 7 6.22 -5.04 23.49
C ASP A 7 4.71 -5.18 23.81
N PRO A 8 4.32 -5.32 25.08
CA PRO A 8 2.93 -5.54 25.48
C PRO A 8 2.04 -4.31 25.28
N SER A 9 2.64 -3.15 25.04
CA SER A 9 1.91 -1.90 24.81
C SER A 9 1.34 -1.80 23.41
N LEU A 10 1.88 -2.55 22.44
CA LEU A 10 1.44 -2.53 21.06
C LEU A 10 0.00 -3.06 20.93
N LYS A 11 -0.84 -2.27 20.28
CA LYS A 11 -2.23 -2.59 19.97
C LYS A 11 -2.46 -2.79 18.48
N LEU A 12 -1.59 -2.21 17.65
CA LEU A 12 -1.70 -2.26 16.20
C LEU A 12 -0.32 -2.43 15.56
N LEU A 13 -0.15 -3.47 14.77
CA LEU A 13 1.08 -3.78 14.05
C LEU A 13 0.75 -3.95 12.57
N LEU A 14 1.26 -3.04 11.73
CA LEU A 14 0.98 -3.03 10.29
C LEU A 14 2.20 -3.49 9.51
N PHE A 15 2.02 -4.47 8.62
CA PHE A 15 3.06 -4.92 7.69
C PHE A 15 2.77 -4.37 6.30
N GLY A 16 3.70 -3.59 5.74
CA GLY A 16 3.54 -2.98 4.42
C GLY A 16 4.80 -3.06 3.57
N GLY A 17 4.65 -2.77 2.28
CA GLY A 17 5.73 -2.81 1.29
C GLY A 17 5.24 -3.21 -0.09
N LYS A 18 6.16 -3.30 -1.06
CA LYS A 18 5.86 -3.69 -2.44
C LYS A 18 5.13 -5.02 -2.54
N GLY A 19 4.39 -5.23 -3.62
CA GLY A 19 3.79 -6.54 -3.92
C GLY A 19 4.85 -7.65 -4.03
N GLY A 20 4.60 -8.82 -3.42
CA GLY A 20 5.48 -9.99 -3.51
C GLY A 20 6.68 -10.02 -2.57
N VAL A 21 6.90 -9.02 -1.73
CA VAL A 21 8.03 -8.99 -0.76
C VAL A 21 7.84 -9.94 0.44
N GLY A 22 6.64 -10.51 0.63
CA GLY A 22 6.32 -11.41 1.74
C GLY A 22 5.66 -10.72 2.94
N LYS A 23 4.86 -9.68 2.73
CA LYS A 23 4.10 -8.99 3.78
C LYS A 23 3.20 -9.95 4.56
N THR A 24 2.33 -10.67 3.85
CA THR A 24 1.41 -11.66 4.42
C THR A 24 2.16 -12.72 5.21
N THR A 25 3.26 -13.25 4.67
CA THR A 25 4.11 -14.23 5.36
C THR A 25 4.65 -13.66 6.68
N CYS A 26 5.18 -12.43 6.67
CA CYS A 26 5.66 -11.76 7.88
C CYS A 26 4.55 -11.50 8.89
N ALA A 27 3.38 -11.04 8.44
CA ALA A 27 2.24 -10.75 9.30
C ALA A 27 1.71 -12.03 9.99
N VAL A 28 1.45 -13.08 9.21
CA VAL A 28 0.96 -14.37 9.74
C VAL A 28 1.97 -15.01 10.68
N ALA A 29 3.24 -15.10 10.28
CA ALA A 29 4.29 -15.65 11.15
C ALA A 29 4.44 -14.86 12.46
N THR A 30 4.22 -13.53 12.42
CA THR A 30 4.23 -12.68 13.62
C THR A 30 3.03 -12.98 14.52
N ALA A 31 1.83 -13.07 13.94
CA ALA A 31 0.61 -13.38 14.67
C ALA A 31 0.73 -14.74 15.39
N LEU A 32 1.20 -15.77 14.67
CA LEU A 32 1.46 -17.09 15.24
C LEU A 32 2.47 -17.05 16.38
N ARG A 33 3.60 -16.36 16.20
CA ARG A 33 4.64 -16.24 17.22
C ARG A 33 4.13 -15.51 18.47
N LEU A 34 3.38 -14.42 18.31
CA LEU A 34 2.80 -13.69 19.43
C LEU A 34 1.75 -14.54 20.17
N ALA A 35 0.86 -15.22 19.45
CA ALA A 35 -0.14 -16.09 20.05
C ALA A 35 0.48 -17.22 20.88
N HIS A 36 1.56 -17.84 20.40
CA HIS A 36 2.27 -18.87 21.15
C HIS A 36 3.05 -18.29 22.34
N ALA A 37 3.68 -17.12 22.18
CA ALA A 37 4.47 -16.49 23.25
C ALA A 37 3.60 -15.94 24.39
N PHE A 38 2.37 -15.51 24.08
CA PHE A 38 1.45 -14.87 25.02
C PHE A 38 0.07 -15.57 25.05
N PRO A 39 -0.04 -16.79 25.60
CA PRO A 39 -1.28 -17.58 25.52
C PRO A 39 -2.48 -17.00 26.27
N ARG A 40 -2.25 -16.00 27.15
CA ARG A 40 -3.32 -15.28 27.88
C ARG A 40 -3.82 -14.02 27.16
N GLN A 41 -3.17 -13.63 26.09
CA GLN A 41 -3.56 -12.48 25.28
C GLN A 41 -4.30 -12.94 24.04
N THR A 42 -5.17 -12.11 23.51
CA THR A 42 -5.96 -12.35 22.31
C THR A 42 -5.41 -11.56 21.13
N PHE A 43 -5.29 -12.20 19.99
CA PHE A 43 -4.72 -11.64 18.78
C PHE A 43 -5.69 -11.75 17.60
N LEU A 44 -5.68 -10.73 16.76
CA LEU A 44 -6.35 -10.76 15.45
C LEU A 44 -5.30 -10.55 14.36
N ILE A 45 -5.27 -11.43 13.37
CA ILE A 45 -4.62 -11.17 12.08
C ILE A 45 -5.68 -10.77 11.07
N VAL A 46 -5.52 -9.60 10.46
CA VAL A 46 -6.46 -9.07 9.47
C VAL A 46 -5.73 -8.70 8.18
N SER A 47 -6.29 -9.07 7.03
CA SER A 47 -5.81 -8.64 5.73
C SER A 47 -6.74 -7.59 5.14
N THR A 48 -6.14 -6.52 4.60
CA THR A 48 -6.79 -5.51 3.79
C THR A 48 -6.40 -5.63 2.31
N ASP A 49 -5.65 -6.70 1.95
CA ASP A 49 -5.27 -6.97 0.56
C ASP A 49 -6.41 -7.69 -0.15
N PRO A 50 -6.99 -7.12 -1.22
CA PRO A 50 -8.09 -7.73 -1.97
C PRO A 50 -7.67 -9.04 -2.67
N ALA A 51 -6.41 -9.39 -2.69
CA ALA A 51 -5.91 -10.62 -3.30
C ALA A 51 -6.15 -11.90 -2.46
N HIS A 52 -6.87 -11.82 -1.33
CA HIS A 52 -7.22 -12.95 -0.45
C HIS A 52 -6.05 -13.88 -0.08
N SER A 53 -4.86 -13.32 0.11
CA SER A 53 -3.62 -14.06 0.34
C SER A 53 -3.50 -14.63 1.76
N LEU A 54 -4.35 -14.19 2.69
CA LEU A 54 -4.33 -14.62 4.08
C LEU A 54 -4.82 -16.07 4.21
N ASN A 55 -5.95 -16.39 3.61
CA ASN A 55 -6.52 -17.75 3.63
C ASN A 55 -5.58 -18.76 2.96
N ASP A 56 -4.94 -18.40 1.85
CA ASP A 56 -3.94 -19.24 1.19
C ASP A 56 -2.73 -19.52 2.11
N SER A 57 -2.28 -18.48 2.83
CA SER A 57 -1.14 -18.61 3.76
C SER A 57 -1.47 -19.47 4.98
N LEU A 58 -2.72 -19.45 5.43
CA LEU A 58 -3.21 -20.20 6.58
C LEU A 58 -3.69 -21.62 6.22
N ALA A 59 -3.76 -21.97 4.94
CA ALA A 59 -4.26 -23.26 4.49
C ALA A 59 -3.55 -24.43 5.17
N GLY A 60 -4.32 -25.34 5.78
CA GLY A 60 -3.79 -26.51 6.51
C GLY A 60 -3.17 -26.21 7.88
N LEU A 61 -3.35 -24.98 8.42
CA LEU A 61 -2.89 -24.60 9.75
C LEU A 61 -4.07 -24.56 10.74
N SER A 62 -3.93 -25.24 11.86
CA SER A 62 -4.81 -25.03 13.01
C SER A 62 -4.33 -23.82 13.80
N LEU A 63 -5.14 -22.78 13.84
CA LEU A 63 -4.79 -21.57 14.59
C LEU A 63 -4.81 -21.83 16.11
N PRO A 64 -3.90 -21.20 16.88
CA PRO A 64 -4.01 -21.15 18.32
C PRO A 64 -5.36 -20.58 18.77
N ALA A 65 -5.91 -21.08 19.89
CA ALA A 65 -7.23 -20.69 20.39
C ALA A 65 -7.37 -19.17 20.68
N ASN A 66 -6.24 -18.49 20.90
CA ASN A 66 -6.15 -17.06 21.17
C ASN A 66 -5.82 -16.20 19.91
N LEU A 67 -5.83 -16.80 18.72
CA LEU A 67 -5.60 -16.12 17.45
C LEU A 67 -6.80 -16.26 16.52
N THR A 68 -7.39 -15.15 16.13
CA THR A 68 -8.45 -15.08 15.12
C THR A 68 -7.87 -14.54 13.81
N SER A 69 -8.37 -15.02 12.67
CA SER A 69 -8.03 -14.49 11.34
C SER A 69 -9.26 -13.94 10.65
N GLN A 70 -9.11 -12.81 9.96
CA GLN A 70 -10.19 -12.17 9.21
C GLN A 70 -9.66 -11.50 7.92
N GLU A 71 -10.34 -11.68 6.82
CA GLU A 71 -10.17 -10.86 5.61
C GLU A 71 -11.24 -9.78 5.59
N LEU A 72 -10.83 -8.52 5.42
CA LEU A 72 -11.74 -7.40 5.35
C LEU A 72 -12.20 -7.18 3.91
N ASP A 73 -13.48 -7.34 3.69
CA ASP A 73 -14.14 -6.84 2.49
C ASP A 73 -14.48 -5.35 2.69
N THR A 74 -13.55 -4.50 2.28
CA THR A 74 -13.68 -3.05 2.43
C THR A 74 -14.82 -2.48 1.59
N GLN A 75 -15.17 -3.12 0.48
CA GLN A 75 -16.32 -2.73 -0.35
C GLN A 75 -17.64 -3.05 0.36
N ALA A 76 -17.78 -4.27 0.90
CA ALA A 76 -18.95 -4.63 1.69
C ALA A 76 -19.13 -3.73 2.92
N LEU A 77 -18.04 -3.35 3.59
CA LEU A 77 -18.06 -2.39 4.70
C LEU A 77 -18.56 -1.01 4.25
N LEU A 78 -18.10 -0.52 3.09
CA LEU A 78 -18.55 0.74 2.53
C LEU A 78 -20.03 0.71 2.15
N GLU A 79 -20.49 -0.37 1.53
CA GLU A 79 -21.90 -0.55 1.20
C GLU A 79 -22.78 -0.61 2.45
N ALA A 80 -22.36 -1.34 3.48
CA ALA A 80 -23.06 -1.39 4.76
C ALA A 80 -23.12 0.00 5.44
N PHE A 81 -22.02 0.76 5.40
CA PHE A 81 -21.99 2.14 5.89
C PHE A 81 -22.95 3.05 5.12
N ARG A 82 -22.94 2.99 3.78
CA ARG A 82 -23.85 3.75 2.91
C ARG A 82 -25.30 3.41 3.22
N HIS A 83 -25.62 2.13 3.28
CA HIS A 83 -26.97 1.68 3.59
C HIS A 83 -27.46 2.18 4.96
N ARG A 84 -26.62 2.04 6.00
CA ARG A 84 -26.93 2.47 7.37
C ARG A 84 -27.15 3.98 7.49
N HIS A 85 -26.42 4.78 6.71
CA HIS A 85 -26.39 6.25 6.82
C HIS A 85 -27.03 6.94 5.62
N ARG A 86 -27.67 6.21 4.71
CA ARG A 86 -28.21 6.73 3.45
C ARG A 86 -29.13 7.93 3.67
N ASP A 87 -30.05 7.83 4.61
CA ASP A 87 -31.01 8.91 4.90
C ASP A 87 -30.34 10.17 5.42
N LYS A 88 -29.34 10.01 6.31
CA LYS A 88 -28.56 11.14 6.84
C LYS A 88 -27.74 11.81 5.73
N LEU A 89 -27.07 11.04 4.90
CA LEU A 89 -26.26 11.56 3.79
C LEU A 89 -27.15 12.24 2.73
N ARG A 90 -28.31 11.65 2.43
CA ARG A 90 -29.31 12.24 1.53
C ARG A 90 -29.85 13.56 2.06
N GLU A 91 -30.18 13.61 3.33
CA GLU A 91 -30.70 14.82 3.97
C GLU A 91 -29.63 15.92 4.02
N ILE A 92 -28.37 15.60 4.27
CA ILE A 92 -27.25 16.57 4.20
C ILE A 92 -27.13 17.14 2.78
N ALA A 93 -27.16 16.29 1.75
CA ALA A 93 -27.11 16.72 0.36
C ALA A 93 -28.34 17.58 -0.04
N ALA A 94 -29.53 17.18 0.34
CA ALA A 94 -30.77 17.93 0.07
C ALA A 94 -30.79 19.30 0.75
N ARG A 95 -30.26 19.41 1.97
CA ARG A 95 -30.18 20.68 2.70
C ARG A 95 -29.11 21.62 2.17
N GLY A 96 -28.06 21.08 1.55
CA GLY A 96 -26.87 21.84 1.12
C GLY A 96 -26.80 22.16 -0.35
N THR A 97 -27.60 21.49 -1.19
CA THR A 97 -27.58 21.65 -2.64
C THR A 97 -29.00 21.94 -3.18
N PHE A 98 -29.08 22.28 -4.46
CA PHE A 98 -30.33 22.41 -5.19
C PHE A 98 -30.61 21.18 -6.06
N LEU A 99 -29.90 20.07 -5.82
CA LEU A 99 -30.06 18.83 -6.52
C LEU A 99 -31.42 18.20 -6.20
N ASP A 100 -32.04 17.58 -7.19
CA ASP A 100 -33.23 16.78 -6.97
C ASP A 100 -32.92 15.44 -6.33
N ASN A 101 -33.95 14.66 -6.04
CA ASN A 101 -33.76 13.38 -5.34
C ASN A 101 -33.01 12.33 -6.20
N GLU A 102 -33.10 12.42 -7.51
CA GLU A 102 -32.44 11.51 -8.45
C GLU A 102 -30.95 11.84 -8.52
N ASP A 103 -30.63 13.11 -8.70
CA ASP A 103 -29.25 13.62 -8.68
C ASP A 103 -28.52 13.34 -7.35
N ILE A 104 -29.24 13.51 -6.21
CA ILE A 104 -28.68 13.17 -4.89
C ILE A 104 -28.36 11.69 -4.79
N ASN A 105 -29.23 10.80 -5.27
CA ASN A 105 -28.96 9.37 -5.27
C ASN A 105 -27.74 9.05 -6.14
N HIS A 106 -27.66 9.59 -7.35
CA HIS A 106 -26.49 9.44 -8.21
C HIS A 106 -25.22 9.97 -7.56
N PHE A 107 -25.28 11.13 -6.88
CA PHE A 107 -24.14 11.68 -6.15
C PHE A 107 -23.67 10.75 -5.02
N LEU A 108 -24.59 10.15 -4.26
CA LEU A 108 -24.26 9.22 -3.17
C LEU A 108 -23.75 7.87 -3.67
N ASP A 109 -24.16 7.46 -4.87
CA ASP A 109 -23.69 6.23 -5.51
C ASP A 109 -22.31 6.41 -6.17
N LEU A 110 -21.82 7.66 -6.35
CA LEU A 110 -20.47 7.90 -6.82
C LEU A 110 -19.44 7.31 -5.84
N SER A 111 -18.59 6.44 -6.37
CA SER A 111 -17.47 5.91 -5.59
C SER A 111 -16.41 7.00 -5.41
N LEU A 112 -16.30 7.52 -4.20
CA LEU A 112 -15.16 8.37 -3.84
C LEU A 112 -13.95 7.47 -3.58
N PRO A 113 -12.87 7.58 -4.35
CA PRO A 113 -11.68 6.76 -4.18
C PRO A 113 -11.13 6.88 -2.76
N GLY A 114 -10.91 5.75 -2.10
CA GLY A 114 -10.33 5.69 -0.76
C GLY A 114 -11.36 5.64 0.40
N LEU A 115 -12.66 5.67 0.12
CA LEU A 115 -13.68 5.48 1.17
C LEU A 115 -13.77 4.02 1.62
N ASP A 116 -13.52 3.08 0.74
CA ASP A 116 -13.46 1.66 1.04
C ASP A 116 -12.30 1.35 1.99
N GLU A 117 -11.09 1.85 1.71
CA GLU A 117 -9.96 1.73 2.61
C GLU A 117 -10.24 2.43 3.96
N LEU A 118 -10.97 3.55 3.95
CA LEU A 118 -11.41 4.23 5.17
C LEU A 118 -12.27 3.32 6.06
N MET A 119 -13.25 2.64 5.49
CA MET A 119 -14.13 1.77 6.26
C MET A 119 -13.35 0.66 6.94
N GLY A 120 -12.39 0.04 6.24
CA GLY A 120 -11.50 -0.95 6.82
C GLY A 120 -10.69 -0.42 8.02
N LEU A 121 -10.14 0.79 7.92
CA LEU A 121 -9.41 1.40 9.04
C LEU A 121 -10.30 1.80 10.21
N LEU A 122 -11.49 2.31 9.96
CA LEU A 122 -12.45 2.65 11.02
C LEU A 122 -12.88 1.40 11.79
N GLU A 123 -13.09 0.29 11.08
CA GLU A 123 -13.40 -1.01 11.70
C GLU A 123 -12.26 -1.48 12.60
N ILE A 124 -11.01 -1.46 12.10
CA ILE A 124 -9.81 -1.81 12.88
C ILE A 124 -9.67 -0.89 14.11
N ALA A 125 -9.87 0.42 13.95
CA ALA A 125 -9.80 1.37 15.04
C ALA A 125 -10.89 1.10 16.10
N GLY A 126 -12.09 0.73 15.66
CA GLY A 126 -13.18 0.32 16.53
C GLY A 126 -12.82 -0.89 17.41
N TRP A 127 -12.21 -1.93 16.82
CA TRP A 127 -11.75 -3.09 17.57
C TRP A 127 -10.66 -2.74 18.60
N VAL A 128 -9.74 -1.83 18.27
CA VAL A 128 -8.71 -1.35 19.20
C VAL A 128 -9.34 -0.56 20.36
N GLU A 129 -10.35 0.27 20.09
CA GLU A 129 -11.03 1.07 21.11
C GLU A 129 -11.88 0.21 22.06
N GLN A 130 -12.60 -0.74 21.49
CA GLN A 130 -13.42 -1.70 22.25
C GLN A 130 -12.58 -2.72 23.02
N ARG A 131 -11.25 -2.74 22.79
CA ARG A 131 -10.32 -3.73 23.35
C ARG A 131 -10.74 -5.17 23.05
N SER A 132 -11.30 -5.39 21.87
CA SER A 132 -11.75 -6.70 21.42
C SER A 132 -10.57 -7.69 21.32
N TYR A 133 -9.37 -7.16 21.07
CA TYR A 133 -8.11 -7.91 21.02
C TYR A 133 -7.00 -7.15 21.73
N ASP A 134 -6.03 -7.88 22.28
CA ASP A 134 -4.85 -7.27 22.90
C ASP A 134 -3.91 -6.66 21.87
N CYS A 135 -3.76 -7.29 20.72
CA CYS A 135 -3.02 -6.73 19.57
C CYS A 135 -3.64 -7.20 18.25
N ILE A 136 -3.74 -6.27 17.30
CA ILE A 136 -4.20 -6.52 15.94
C ILE A 136 -3.01 -6.42 14.99
N ILE A 137 -2.79 -7.47 14.20
CA ILE A 137 -1.76 -7.55 13.17
C ILE A 137 -2.44 -7.34 11.81
N VAL A 138 -1.99 -6.35 11.06
CA VAL A 138 -2.59 -5.99 9.76
C VAL A 138 -1.63 -6.33 8.64
N ASP A 139 -2.05 -7.23 7.76
CA ASP A 139 -1.44 -7.44 6.44
C ASP A 139 -2.02 -6.41 5.47
N THR A 140 -1.20 -5.45 5.06
CA THR A 140 -1.69 -4.37 4.20
C THR A 140 -1.51 -4.71 2.71
N ALA A 141 -2.40 -4.17 1.88
CA ALA A 141 -2.27 -4.20 0.43
C ALA A 141 -0.91 -3.60 -0.03
N PRO A 142 -0.49 -3.74 -1.31
CA PRO A 142 0.76 -3.15 -1.81
C PRO A 142 0.88 -1.64 -1.60
N THR A 143 2.11 -1.12 -1.58
CA THR A 143 2.54 0.22 -1.14
C THR A 143 1.59 1.38 -1.52
N GLY A 144 1.08 1.41 -2.75
CA GLY A 144 0.18 2.48 -3.20
C GLY A 144 -1.14 2.53 -2.42
N HIS A 145 -1.77 1.38 -2.20
CA HIS A 145 -2.99 1.25 -1.40
C HIS A 145 -2.73 1.47 0.10
N THR A 146 -1.62 0.94 0.62
CA THR A 146 -1.22 1.16 2.01
C THR A 146 -1.08 2.64 2.34
N LEU A 147 -0.46 3.41 1.43
CA LEU A 147 -0.29 4.86 1.64
C LEU A 147 -1.63 5.59 1.56
N ARG A 148 -2.51 5.22 0.64
CA ARG A 148 -3.89 5.74 0.61
C ARG A 148 -4.58 5.46 1.94
N LEU A 149 -4.56 4.21 2.40
CA LEU A 149 -5.10 3.78 3.67
C LEU A 149 -4.61 4.64 4.84
N LEU A 150 -3.32 4.94 4.91
CA LEU A 150 -2.74 5.74 5.99
C LEU A 150 -2.98 7.26 5.85
N THR A 151 -3.28 7.76 4.66
CA THR A 151 -3.66 9.17 4.42
C THR A 151 -5.17 9.41 4.46
N VAL A 152 -5.94 8.36 4.63
CA VAL A 152 -7.40 8.38 4.73
C VAL A 152 -7.93 9.37 5.78
N PRO A 153 -7.33 9.54 6.99
CA PRO A 153 -7.79 10.55 7.93
C PRO A 153 -7.80 11.96 7.35
N GLU A 154 -6.83 12.30 6.50
CA GLU A 154 -6.77 13.61 5.83
C GLU A 154 -7.86 13.74 4.75
N LEU A 155 -8.10 12.66 3.99
CA LEU A 155 -9.17 12.61 2.98
C LEU A 155 -10.55 12.73 3.63
N LEU A 156 -10.78 12.02 4.74
CA LEU A 156 -12.03 12.08 5.50
C LEU A 156 -12.27 13.49 6.05
N GLN A 157 -11.24 14.15 6.57
CA GLN A 157 -11.36 15.55 7.01
C GLN A 157 -11.74 16.48 5.86
N GLY A 158 -11.26 16.25 4.65
CA GLY A 158 -11.67 16.97 3.45
C GLY A 158 -13.16 16.76 3.13
N TRP A 159 -13.60 15.51 3.16
CA TRP A 159 -14.99 15.14 2.93
C TRP A 159 -15.92 15.68 4.01
N LEU A 160 -15.54 15.56 5.28
CA LEU A 160 -16.31 16.12 6.40
C LEU A 160 -16.43 17.64 6.32
N ARG A 161 -15.39 18.35 5.89
CA ARG A 161 -15.48 19.81 5.63
C ARG A 161 -16.45 20.13 4.51
N ALA A 162 -16.50 19.32 3.45
CA ALA A 162 -17.49 19.49 2.38
C ALA A 162 -18.91 19.30 2.93
N LEU A 163 -19.18 18.23 3.68
CA LEU A 163 -20.48 17.99 4.32
C LEU A 163 -20.85 19.12 5.30
N ASP A 164 -19.91 19.58 6.11
CA ASP A 164 -20.13 20.67 7.06
C ASP A 164 -20.44 21.99 6.33
N THR A 165 -19.80 22.26 5.18
CA THR A 165 -20.08 23.42 4.32
C THR A 165 -21.50 23.35 3.77
N LEU A 166 -21.96 22.16 3.34
CA LEU A 166 -23.34 21.96 2.88
C LEU A 166 -24.36 22.30 3.98
N LEU A 167 -24.09 21.88 5.22
CA LEU A 167 -24.95 22.20 6.37
C LEU A 167 -24.84 23.66 6.85
N ALA A 168 -23.71 24.34 6.59
CA ALA A 168 -23.50 25.73 7.03
C ALA A 168 -24.56 26.69 6.51
N LYS A 169 -24.97 26.52 5.24
CA LYS A 169 -26.07 27.30 4.62
C LYS A 169 -27.38 27.11 5.39
N HIS A 170 -27.73 25.88 5.71
CA HIS A 170 -28.95 25.55 6.45
C HIS A 170 -28.92 26.12 7.87
N ARG A 171 -27.78 26.01 8.58
CA ARG A 171 -27.59 26.59 9.92
C ARG A 171 -27.73 28.11 9.90
N PHE A 172 -27.15 28.77 8.89
CA PHE A 172 -27.26 30.24 8.71
C PHE A 172 -28.71 30.67 8.53
N LEU A 173 -29.46 29.98 7.66
CA LEU A 173 -30.87 30.29 7.41
C LEU A 173 -31.72 30.10 8.67
N LYS A 174 -31.56 28.94 9.37
CA LYS A 174 -32.29 28.71 10.62
C LYS A 174 -31.97 29.78 11.69
N LYS A 175 -30.70 30.13 11.87
CA LYS A 175 -30.30 31.16 12.84
C LYS A 175 -30.91 32.51 12.49
N ARG A 176 -31.00 32.85 11.19
CA ARG A 176 -31.56 34.12 10.75
C ARG A 176 -33.08 34.20 10.91
N PHE A 177 -33.80 33.09 10.66
CA PHE A 177 -35.27 33.11 10.68
C PHE A 177 -35.86 32.69 12.01
N GLN A 178 -35.15 31.87 12.81
CA GLN A 178 -35.63 31.33 14.10
C GLN A 178 -34.88 31.90 15.33
N GLY A 179 -33.93 32.81 15.12
CA GLY A 179 -33.16 33.48 16.16
C GLY A 179 -32.09 32.62 16.84
N SER A 180 -32.20 31.30 16.79
CA SER A 180 -31.23 30.35 17.41
C SER A 180 -31.12 29.10 16.53
N TYR A 181 -29.96 28.41 16.65
CA TYR A 181 -29.74 27.10 16.05
C TYR A 181 -29.26 26.13 17.12
N GLN A 182 -29.99 25.04 17.31
CA GLN A 182 -29.53 23.89 18.12
C GLN A 182 -29.01 22.81 17.15
N ARG A 183 -27.92 22.18 17.55
CA ARG A 183 -27.34 21.04 16.78
C ARG A 183 -28.36 19.93 16.64
N ASP A 184 -28.52 19.46 15.42
CA ASP A 184 -29.41 18.36 15.10
C ASP A 184 -28.64 17.03 14.94
N GLU A 185 -29.36 16.00 14.54
CA GLU A 185 -28.82 14.65 14.36
C GLU A 185 -27.74 14.56 13.25
N LEU A 186 -27.85 15.42 12.23
CA LEU A 186 -26.87 15.48 11.14
C LEU A 186 -25.56 16.12 11.57
N ASP A 187 -25.63 17.18 12.41
CA ASP A 187 -24.46 17.78 13.02
C ASP A 187 -23.70 16.77 13.89
N ASN A 188 -24.45 16.01 14.71
CA ASN A 188 -23.86 14.98 15.56
C ASN A 188 -23.22 13.88 14.73
N PHE A 189 -23.85 13.45 13.64
CA PHE A 189 -23.29 12.45 12.74
C PHE A 189 -21.93 12.88 12.14
N ILE A 190 -21.82 14.14 11.68
CA ILE A 190 -20.55 14.69 11.17
C ILE A 190 -19.50 14.76 12.28
N LEU A 191 -19.90 15.18 13.48
CA LEU A 191 -19.00 15.27 14.63
C LEU A 191 -18.50 13.90 15.08
N ASP A 192 -19.34 12.88 15.08
CA ASP A 192 -18.98 11.51 15.43
C ASP A 192 -17.97 10.92 14.43
N LEU A 193 -18.21 11.11 13.13
CA LEU A 193 -17.25 10.72 12.10
C LEU A 193 -15.92 11.48 12.22
N ALA A 194 -15.97 12.78 12.51
CA ALA A 194 -14.77 13.58 12.73
C ALA A 194 -14.01 13.13 13.98
N ALA A 195 -14.71 12.75 15.03
CA ALA A 195 -14.12 12.21 16.25
C ALA A 195 -13.48 10.84 16.00
N ALA A 196 -14.14 9.94 15.26
CA ALA A 196 -13.59 8.63 14.87
C ALA A 196 -12.31 8.79 14.04
N SER A 197 -12.31 9.70 13.05
CA SER A 197 -11.13 10.03 12.26
C SER A 197 -9.95 10.51 13.11
N ARG A 198 -10.19 11.42 14.04
CA ARG A 198 -9.15 11.94 14.95
C ARG A 198 -8.60 10.85 15.88
N ARG A 199 -9.45 9.98 16.39
CA ARG A 199 -9.03 8.85 17.25
C ARG A 199 -8.12 7.90 16.47
N MET A 200 -8.50 7.57 15.23
CA MET A 200 -7.69 6.74 14.35
C MET A 200 -6.33 7.39 14.02
N GLU A 201 -6.32 8.68 13.66
CA GLU A 201 -5.08 9.42 13.42
C GLU A 201 -4.16 9.40 14.64
N LYS A 202 -4.73 9.61 15.83
CA LYS A 202 -3.99 9.53 17.09
C LYS A 202 -3.41 8.13 17.33
N LEU A 203 -4.18 7.07 17.06
CA LEU A 203 -3.70 5.69 17.18
C LEU A 203 -2.54 5.41 16.22
N LEU A 204 -2.68 5.78 14.93
CA LEU A 204 -1.66 5.56 13.91
C LEU A 204 -0.34 6.29 14.22
N ARG A 205 -0.39 7.43 14.89
CA ARG A 205 0.80 8.24 15.27
C ARG A 205 1.38 7.88 16.64
N ASP A 206 0.70 7.06 17.42
CA ASP A 206 1.15 6.65 18.76
C ASP A 206 2.23 5.57 18.66
N SER A 207 3.48 5.97 18.88
CA SER A 207 4.64 5.07 18.78
C SER A 207 4.71 3.98 19.87
N GLN A 208 3.88 4.05 20.90
CA GLN A 208 3.76 2.99 21.90
C GLN A 208 2.68 1.97 21.53
N ARG A 209 1.61 2.41 20.90
CA ARG A 209 0.46 1.56 20.60
C ARG A 209 0.41 1.07 19.16
N CYS A 210 1.03 1.79 18.22
CA CYS A 210 1.05 1.47 16.80
C CYS A 210 2.48 1.38 16.27
N ARG A 211 2.72 0.43 15.38
CA ARG A 211 3.98 0.29 14.66
C ARG A 211 3.76 -0.17 13.24
N PHE A 212 4.39 0.52 12.32
CA PHE A 212 4.47 0.08 10.94
C PHE A 212 5.80 -0.63 10.69
N VAL A 213 5.77 -1.81 10.09
CA VAL A 213 6.93 -2.64 9.76
C VAL A 213 7.02 -2.76 8.24
N PRO A 214 7.88 -1.98 7.58
CA PRO A 214 8.17 -2.15 6.17
C PRO A 214 8.84 -3.50 5.92
N VAL A 215 8.31 -4.24 4.93
CA VAL A 215 8.92 -5.47 4.42
C VAL A 215 9.48 -5.18 3.03
N THR A 216 10.74 -5.51 2.81
CA THR A 216 11.47 -5.24 1.57
C THR A 216 12.31 -6.44 1.13
N LEU A 217 12.84 -6.37 -0.09
CA LEU A 217 13.87 -7.28 -0.61
C LEU A 217 15.15 -6.48 -0.84
N ALA A 218 16.30 -7.14 -0.80
CA ALA A 218 17.60 -6.55 -1.13
C ALA A 218 17.78 -6.41 -2.66
N GLU A 219 16.84 -5.72 -3.31
CA GLU A 219 16.80 -5.44 -4.74
C GLU A 219 16.66 -3.93 -4.97
N LYS A 220 17.41 -3.36 -5.91
CA LYS A 220 17.49 -1.90 -6.12
C LYS A 220 16.13 -1.25 -6.30
N MET A 221 15.25 -1.83 -7.13
CA MET A 221 13.90 -1.29 -7.36
C MET A 221 13.03 -1.34 -6.11
N VAL A 222 13.07 -2.46 -5.38
CA VAL A 222 12.28 -2.63 -4.15
C VAL A 222 12.77 -1.70 -3.05
N ILE A 223 14.08 -1.51 -2.94
CA ILE A 223 14.70 -0.55 -2.00
C ILE A 223 14.28 0.89 -2.32
N ALA A 224 14.29 1.30 -3.60
CA ALA A 224 13.85 2.65 -3.99
C ALA A 224 12.41 2.92 -3.60
N GLU A 225 11.49 1.96 -3.82
CA GLU A 225 10.10 2.07 -3.37
C GLU A 225 9.98 2.09 -1.83
N THR A 226 10.82 1.31 -1.14
CA THR A 226 10.85 1.30 0.32
C THR A 226 11.30 2.65 0.89
N LEU A 227 12.30 3.29 0.27
CA LEU A 227 12.72 4.64 0.66
C LEU A 227 11.61 5.67 0.46
N THR A 228 10.89 5.59 -0.65
CA THR A 228 9.71 6.43 -0.91
C THR A 228 8.62 6.21 0.15
N LEU A 229 8.33 4.95 0.47
CA LEU A 229 7.38 4.59 1.53
C LEU A 229 7.80 5.18 2.89
N LEU A 230 9.06 5.02 3.27
CA LEU A 230 9.59 5.56 4.53
C LEU A 230 9.47 7.09 4.60
N ALA A 231 9.79 7.80 3.51
CA ALA A 231 9.64 9.26 3.45
C ALA A 231 8.17 9.70 3.63
N GLN A 232 7.24 8.95 3.05
CA GLN A 232 5.81 9.24 3.19
C GLN A 232 5.29 8.92 4.59
N LEU A 233 5.69 7.78 5.20
CA LEU A 233 5.36 7.44 6.59
C LEU A 233 5.89 8.48 7.57
N GLU A 234 7.08 9.02 7.32
CA GLU A 234 7.65 10.10 8.12
C GLU A 234 6.83 11.39 8.01
N ARG A 235 6.40 11.75 6.79
CA ARG A 235 5.55 12.93 6.55
C ARG A 235 4.23 12.86 7.31
N ILE A 236 3.58 11.69 7.33
CA ILE A 236 2.31 11.48 8.05
C ILE A 236 2.51 11.10 9.53
N ARG A 237 3.75 11.00 9.99
CA ARG A 237 4.17 10.69 11.38
C ARG A 237 3.74 9.31 11.87
N VAL A 238 3.64 8.32 10.97
CA VAL A 238 3.43 6.93 11.36
C VAL A 238 4.76 6.31 11.83
N PRO A 239 4.81 5.71 13.05
CA PRO A 239 6.06 5.26 13.64
C PRO A 239 6.60 4.00 12.94
N VAL A 240 7.86 4.09 12.51
CA VAL A 240 8.67 2.97 11.98
C VAL A 240 9.92 2.84 12.84
N ARG A 241 10.19 1.64 13.33
CA ARG A 241 11.45 1.32 14.06
C ARG A 241 12.20 0.18 13.42
N ASP A 242 11.48 -0.82 12.94
CA ASP A 242 12.02 -2.07 12.40
C ASP A 242 11.68 -2.18 10.92
N ILE A 243 12.65 -2.58 10.11
CA ILE A 243 12.49 -2.86 8.67
C ILE A 243 12.92 -4.31 8.46
N VAL A 244 12.09 -5.10 7.78
CA VAL A 244 12.37 -6.51 7.48
C VAL A 244 12.87 -6.62 6.04
N VAL A 245 14.08 -7.11 5.87
CA VAL A 245 14.67 -7.48 4.58
C VAL A 245 14.50 -8.99 4.41
N ASN A 246 13.57 -9.39 3.56
CA ASN A 246 13.21 -10.78 3.35
C ASN A 246 14.04 -11.43 2.25
N ARG A 247 14.06 -12.77 2.21
CA ARG A 247 14.69 -13.61 1.18
C ARG A 247 16.18 -13.34 0.98
N LEU A 248 16.93 -13.24 2.06
CA LEU A 248 18.39 -13.13 1.98
C LEU A 248 19.01 -14.48 1.64
N TYR A 249 19.82 -14.52 0.61
CA TYR A 249 20.56 -15.74 0.26
C TYR A 249 21.44 -16.20 1.41
N PRO A 250 21.65 -17.52 1.57
CA PRO A 250 22.44 -18.09 2.67
C PRO A 250 23.92 -17.66 2.59
N VAL A 251 24.61 -17.69 3.72
CA VAL A 251 26.05 -17.38 3.79
C VAL A 251 26.86 -18.43 3.06
N GLN A 252 26.46 -19.71 3.24
CA GLN A 252 27.06 -20.85 2.57
C GLN A 252 26.07 -21.36 1.52
N GLY A 253 26.54 -21.63 0.33
CA GLY A 253 25.68 -22.06 -0.77
C GLY A 253 26.47 -22.27 -2.05
N CYS A 254 25.77 -22.66 -3.10
CA CYS A 254 26.34 -22.79 -4.44
C CYS A 254 26.84 -21.43 -4.97
N PRO A 255 27.66 -21.39 -6.04
CA PRO A 255 28.18 -20.15 -6.63
C PRO A 255 27.10 -19.13 -6.99
N VAL A 256 25.92 -19.59 -7.43
CA VAL A 256 24.78 -18.71 -7.76
C VAL A 256 24.24 -18.03 -6.50
N CYS A 257 24.06 -18.78 -5.42
CA CYS A 257 23.61 -18.23 -4.13
C CYS A 257 24.62 -17.24 -3.55
N GLN A 258 25.92 -17.54 -3.68
CA GLN A 258 26.99 -16.64 -3.22
C GLN A 258 27.01 -15.32 -4.01
N GLU A 259 26.89 -15.39 -5.32
CA GLU A 259 26.81 -14.18 -6.17
C GLU A 259 25.52 -13.39 -5.89
N GLY A 260 24.40 -14.08 -5.75
CA GLY A 260 23.13 -13.45 -5.34
C GLY A 260 23.26 -12.72 -4.01
N ARG A 261 23.88 -13.36 -3.00
CA ARG A 261 24.14 -12.75 -1.71
C ARG A 261 25.08 -11.54 -1.81
N ARG A 262 26.13 -11.62 -2.59
CA ARG A 262 27.05 -10.49 -2.81
C ARG A 262 26.30 -9.27 -3.34
N ARG A 263 25.46 -9.44 -4.35
CA ARG A 263 24.62 -8.37 -4.92
C ARG A 263 23.63 -7.81 -3.89
N GLN A 264 23.05 -8.68 -3.08
CA GLN A 264 22.16 -8.25 -1.99
C GLN A 264 22.90 -7.38 -0.98
N LEU A 265 24.11 -7.77 -0.58
CA LEU A 265 24.93 -6.99 0.38
C LEU A 265 25.37 -5.64 -0.17
N GLU A 266 25.74 -5.55 -1.46
CA GLU A 266 26.03 -4.29 -2.13
C GLU A 266 24.80 -3.35 -2.12
N THR A 267 23.64 -3.89 -2.46
CA THR A 267 22.37 -3.14 -2.46
C THR A 267 22.01 -2.68 -1.04
N LEU A 268 22.20 -3.54 -0.03
CA LEU A 268 21.95 -3.19 1.37
C LEU A 268 22.94 -2.16 1.90
N ALA A 269 24.22 -2.22 1.50
CA ALA A 269 25.19 -1.20 1.87
C ALA A 269 24.81 0.19 1.32
N GLU A 270 24.29 0.25 0.10
CA GLU A 270 23.76 1.48 -0.49
C GLU A 270 22.49 1.95 0.26
N PHE A 271 21.58 1.03 0.57
CA PHE A 271 20.39 1.31 1.36
C PHE A 271 20.72 1.87 2.73
N CYS A 272 21.67 1.26 3.45
CA CYS A 272 22.12 1.70 4.76
C CYS A 272 22.74 3.11 4.73
N ARG A 273 23.46 3.47 3.66
CA ARG A 273 23.98 4.83 3.48
C ARG A 273 22.89 5.88 3.29
N ASN A 274 21.79 5.51 2.62
CA ASN A 274 20.67 6.41 2.39
C ASN A 274 19.71 6.49 3.59
N LEU A 275 19.74 5.47 4.47
CA LEU A 275 18.98 5.47 5.71
C LEU A 275 19.78 6.19 6.81
N ARG A 276 19.10 6.99 7.61
CA ARG A 276 19.62 7.43 8.90
C ARG A 276 19.53 6.24 9.87
N LEU A 277 20.53 5.34 9.83
CA LEU A 277 20.55 4.08 10.59
C LEU A 277 20.32 4.23 12.11
N VAL A 278 20.57 5.41 12.66
CA VAL A 278 20.25 5.72 14.07
C VAL A 278 18.74 5.58 14.35
N LYS A 279 17.89 5.72 13.33
CA LYS A 279 16.44 5.73 13.48
C LYS A 279 15.80 4.35 13.27
N TYR A 280 16.39 3.48 12.44
CA TYR A 280 15.79 2.22 12.00
C TYR A 280 16.67 1.02 12.35
N ARG A 281 16.06 -0.09 12.72
CA ARG A 281 16.70 -1.40 12.88
C ARG A 281 16.37 -2.27 11.67
N LEU A 282 17.39 -2.81 11.03
CA LEU A 282 17.24 -3.71 9.90
C LEU A 282 17.32 -5.17 10.37
N TRP A 283 16.36 -5.97 9.93
CA TRP A 283 16.26 -7.37 10.24
C TRP A 283 16.26 -8.20 8.96
N GLY A 284 17.21 -9.11 8.83
CA GLY A 284 17.31 -10.00 7.67
C GLY A 284 16.66 -11.33 7.94
N VAL A 285 15.77 -11.76 7.04
CA VAL A 285 15.15 -13.09 7.04
C VAL A 285 15.79 -13.89 5.91
N PRO A 286 16.25 -15.12 6.16
CA PRO A 286 16.86 -15.95 5.13
C PRO A 286 15.85 -16.35 4.05
N PHE A 287 16.35 -16.66 2.88
CA PHE A 287 15.57 -17.33 1.85
C PHE A 287 15.30 -18.77 2.29
N TYR A 288 14.04 -19.12 2.33
CA TYR A 288 13.60 -20.50 2.56
C TYR A 288 13.29 -21.14 1.21
N PRO A 289 13.84 -22.34 0.91
CA PRO A 289 13.58 -23.02 -0.36
C PRO A 289 12.17 -23.59 -0.46
N GLU A 290 11.53 -23.83 0.67
CA GLU A 290 10.16 -24.31 0.79
C GLU A 290 9.16 -23.14 0.76
N GLU A 291 7.96 -23.43 0.32
CA GLU A 291 6.88 -22.43 0.33
C GLU A 291 6.45 -22.15 1.78
N MET A 292 6.54 -20.87 2.17
CA MET A 292 6.23 -20.42 3.54
C MET A 292 4.72 -20.28 3.73
N ARG A 293 4.04 -21.42 3.95
CA ARG A 293 2.61 -21.49 4.26
C ARG A 293 2.31 -22.59 5.27
N GLY A 294 1.14 -22.53 5.90
CA GLY A 294 0.72 -23.50 6.88
C GLY A 294 1.68 -23.61 8.08
N GLN A 295 1.98 -24.81 8.52
CA GLN A 295 2.83 -25.06 9.69
C GLN A 295 4.26 -24.53 9.57
N VAL A 296 4.81 -24.41 8.36
CA VAL A 296 6.18 -23.92 8.13
C VAL A 296 6.34 -22.47 8.61
N LEU A 297 5.26 -21.68 8.59
CA LEU A 297 5.25 -20.29 9.07
C LEU A 297 5.65 -20.13 10.53
N THR A 298 5.47 -21.14 11.37
CA THR A 298 5.87 -21.08 12.79
C THR A 298 7.38 -20.93 12.96
N ARG A 299 8.19 -21.38 11.99
CA ARG A 299 9.65 -21.30 11.98
C ARG A 299 10.21 -20.10 11.20
N PHE A 300 9.34 -19.30 10.58
CA PHE A 300 9.77 -18.19 9.71
C PHE A 300 10.75 -17.23 10.39
N TRP A 301 10.55 -16.94 11.67
CA TRP A 301 11.38 -16.01 12.42
C TRP A 301 12.62 -16.63 13.09
N ASP A 302 12.85 -17.96 13.00
CA ASP A 302 13.96 -18.61 13.69
C ASP A 302 15.32 -18.22 13.10
N GLY A 303 15.36 -17.94 11.79
CA GLY A 303 16.57 -17.52 11.08
C GLY A 303 16.81 -16.02 11.03
N ILE A 304 16.02 -15.20 11.74
CA ILE A 304 16.15 -13.75 11.69
C ILE A 304 17.48 -13.25 12.26
N ARG A 305 18.11 -12.29 11.57
CA ARG A 305 19.39 -11.70 11.97
C ARG A 305 19.32 -10.17 11.91
N SER A 306 20.04 -9.50 12.81
CA SER A 306 20.25 -8.06 12.72
C SER A 306 21.24 -7.73 11.58
N LEU A 307 20.94 -6.67 10.81
CA LEU A 307 21.75 -6.22 9.67
C LEU A 307 22.43 -4.88 9.98
N HIS A 308 22.93 -4.67 11.21
CA HIS A 308 23.47 -3.38 11.63
C HIS A 308 24.70 -2.93 10.84
N GLU A 309 25.51 -3.85 10.32
CA GLU A 309 26.60 -3.57 9.39
C GLU A 309 26.72 -4.73 8.42
N PRO A 310 26.24 -4.58 7.18
CA PRO A 310 26.51 -5.59 6.16
C PRO A 310 28.00 -5.56 5.85
N THR A 311 28.74 -6.49 6.46
CA THR A 311 30.16 -6.66 6.19
C THR A 311 30.36 -7.04 4.72
N PRO A 312 31.14 -6.30 3.92
CA PRO A 312 31.44 -6.67 2.55
C PRO A 312 32.10 -8.06 2.54
N VAL A 313 31.54 -8.98 1.78
CA VAL A 313 32.17 -10.27 1.55
C VAL A 313 33.33 -10.05 0.56
N PRO A 314 34.55 -10.55 0.84
CA PRO A 314 35.66 -10.47 -0.09
C PRO A 314 35.25 -11.03 -1.47
N LEU A 315 35.68 -10.35 -2.51
CA LEU A 315 35.43 -10.74 -3.90
C LEU A 315 36.07 -12.09 -4.20
N ALA A 316 35.33 -13.18 -4.14
CA ALA A 316 35.67 -14.39 -4.84
C ALA A 316 35.55 -14.10 -6.35
N LYS A 317 36.46 -14.66 -7.18
CA LYS A 317 36.42 -14.52 -8.64
C LYS A 317 34.97 -14.78 -9.11
N ARG A 318 34.42 -13.87 -9.90
CA ARG A 318 33.08 -14.04 -10.50
C ARG A 318 33.00 -15.38 -11.20
N PRO A 319 32.12 -16.28 -10.81
CA PRO A 319 31.82 -17.42 -11.66
C PRO A 319 31.24 -16.85 -12.97
N GLU A 320 31.79 -17.22 -14.11
CA GLU A 320 31.17 -16.96 -15.41
C GLU A 320 29.91 -17.82 -15.50
N LEU A 321 28.81 -17.28 -14.99
CA LEU A 321 27.51 -17.86 -15.22
C LEU A 321 27.12 -17.51 -16.66
N ARG A 322 27.43 -18.38 -17.57
CA ARG A 322 26.83 -18.34 -18.92
C ARG A 322 25.43 -18.95 -18.79
N PRO A 323 24.37 -18.16 -18.95
CA PRO A 323 23.04 -18.76 -19.04
C PRO A 323 23.04 -19.67 -20.27
N HIS A 324 22.70 -20.92 -20.10
CA HIS A 324 22.45 -21.83 -21.21
C HIS A 324 21.12 -21.41 -21.83
N VAL A 325 21.18 -20.51 -22.81
CA VAL A 325 20.01 -20.08 -23.56
C VAL A 325 19.94 -20.93 -24.81
N GLU A 326 19.09 -21.94 -24.81
CA GLU A 326 18.93 -22.84 -25.95
C GLU A 326 18.43 -22.11 -27.19
N ALA A 327 17.55 -21.17 -27.07
CA ALA A 327 17.12 -20.23 -28.11
C ALA A 327 16.46 -19.02 -27.48
N PRO A 328 16.58 -17.81 -28.02
CA PRO A 328 15.80 -16.69 -27.55
C PRO A 328 14.30 -16.98 -27.76
N PRO A 329 13.42 -16.66 -26.79
CA PRO A 329 12.00 -16.86 -26.98
C PRO A 329 11.53 -16.08 -28.22
N PRO A 330 10.53 -16.59 -28.98
CA PRO A 330 10.02 -15.92 -30.15
C PRO A 330 9.56 -14.52 -29.82
N CYS A 331 9.97 -13.53 -30.59
CA CYS A 331 9.46 -12.18 -30.52
C CYS A 331 7.99 -12.15 -30.97
N PRO A 332 7.16 -11.24 -30.44
CA PRO A 332 5.85 -10.94 -31.00
C PRO A 332 5.97 -10.66 -32.50
N THR A 333 4.98 -11.10 -33.27
CA THR A 333 4.99 -10.87 -34.72
C THR A 333 4.91 -9.37 -35.03
N PRO A 334 5.47 -8.93 -36.20
CA PRO A 334 5.36 -7.53 -36.61
C PRO A 334 3.94 -6.99 -36.77
N ALA A 335 2.94 -7.86 -36.84
CA ALA A 335 1.52 -7.53 -36.89
C ALA A 335 0.90 -7.24 -35.52
N THR A 336 1.62 -7.50 -34.43
CA THR A 336 1.11 -7.24 -33.07
C THR A 336 1.13 -5.74 -32.81
N SER A 337 -0.07 -5.13 -32.65
CA SER A 337 -0.22 -3.69 -32.39
C SER A 337 -0.18 -3.34 -30.91
N LEU A 338 -0.57 -4.28 -30.03
CA LEU A 338 -0.63 -4.08 -28.58
C LEU A 338 -0.18 -5.34 -27.85
N LEU A 339 0.74 -5.17 -26.91
CA LEU A 339 1.23 -6.25 -26.06
C LEU A 339 1.04 -5.84 -24.59
N ILE A 340 0.27 -6.61 -23.82
CA ILE A 340 -0.07 -6.32 -22.43
C ILE A 340 0.63 -7.33 -21.52
N PHE A 341 1.41 -6.82 -20.55
CA PHE A 341 2.00 -7.61 -19.48
C PHE A 341 1.17 -7.49 -18.22
N ALA A 342 0.51 -8.57 -17.81
CA ALA A 342 -0.34 -8.63 -16.64
C ALA A 342 0.14 -9.71 -15.65
N GLY A 343 -0.27 -9.59 -14.39
CA GLY A 343 0.04 -10.56 -13.34
C GLY A 343 0.09 -9.90 -11.95
N LYS A 344 0.24 -10.74 -10.92
CA LYS A 344 0.34 -10.29 -9.51
C LYS A 344 1.57 -9.38 -9.30
N GLY A 345 1.56 -8.55 -8.25
CA GLY A 345 2.69 -7.69 -7.90
C GLY A 345 3.99 -8.48 -7.67
N GLY A 346 5.13 -7.94 -8.12
CA GLY A 346 6.45 -8.51 -7.89
C GLY A 346 6.88 -9.67 -8.81
N VAL A 347 6.06 -10.12 -9.74
CA VAL A 347 6.37 -11.22 -10.68
C VAL A 347 7.27 -10.81 -11.86
N GLY A 348 7.68 -9.55 -11.93
CA GLY A 348 8.59 -9.06 -12.97
C GLY A 348 7.93 -8.48 -14.21
N LYS A 349 6.63 -8.10 -14.17
CA LYS A 349 5.92 -7.49 -15.31
C LYS A 349 6.68 -6.35 -15.96
N THR A 350 7.07 -5.35 -15.18
CA THR A 350 7.80 -4.16 -15.67
C THR A 350 9.13 -4.55 -16.29
N THR A 351 9.86 -5.48 -15.67
CA THR A 351 11.15 -5.95 -16.20
C THR A 351 10.98 -6.63 -17.55
N LEU A 352 9.98 -7.51 -17.70
CA LEU A 352 9.67 -8.19 -18.95
C LEU A 352 9.19 -7.20 -20.02
N ALA A 353 8.33 -6.25 -19.65
CA ALA A 353 7.84 -5.23 -20.57
C ALA A 353 9.00 -4.36 -21.11
N CYS A 354 9.89 -3.88 -20.23
CA CYS A 354 11.07 -3.11 -20.60
C CYS A 354 12.02 -3.91 -21.49
N ALA A 355 12.34 -5.16 -21.12
CA ALA A 355 13.23 -6.02 -21.88
C ALA A 355 12.65 -6.32 -23.27
N THR A 356 11.34 -6.59 -23.35
CA THR A 356 10.66 -6.83 -24.63
C THR A 356 10.65 -5.57 -25.50
N ALA A 357 10.35 -4.40 -24.92
CA ALA A 357 10.34 -3.13 -25.67
C ALA A 357 11.72 -2.80 -26.26
N VAL A 358 12.78 -2.96 -25.45
CA VAL A 358 14.16 -2.73 -25.90
C VAL A 358 14.53 -3.71 -27.03
N ARG A 359 14.15 -4.98 -26.88
CA ARG A 359 14.39 -5.99 -27.90
C ARG A 359 13.63 -5.70 -29.20
N LEU A 360 12.34 -5.35 -29.11
CA LEU A 360 11.53 -5.01 -30.27
C LEU A 360 12.09 -3.80 -31.04
N ALA A 361 12.54 -2.76 -30.32
CA ALA A 361 13.16 -1.60 -30.93
C ALA A 361 14.49 -1.96 -31.65
N HIS A 362 15.24 -2.93 -31.13
CA HIS A 362 16.43 -3.44 -31.74
C HIS A 362 16.13 -4.32 -33.00
N ASP A 363 15.16 -5.23 -32.87
CA ASP A 363 14.84 -6.21 -33.90
C ASP A 363 14.01 -5.60 -35.05
N PHE A 364 13.32 -4.49 -34.81
CA PHE A 364 12.48 -3.76 -35.78
C PHE A 364 12.82 -2.27 -35.82
N PRO A 365 13.99 -1.87 -36.35
CA PRO A 365 14.49 -0.49 -36.32
C PRO A 365 13.61 0.51 -37.08
N ASP A 366 12.80 0.02 -38.03
CA ASP A 366 11.87 0.86 -38.80
C ASP A 366 10.52 1.09 -38.11
N LYS A 367 10.34 0.54 -36.90
CA LYS A 367 9.09 0.69 -36.13
C LYS A 367 9.30 1.56 -34.89
N GLU A 368 8.29 2.35 -34.59
CA GLU A 368 8.23 3.10 -33.33
C GLU A 368 7.52 2.23 -32.25
N ILE A 369 8.25 1.91 -31.19
CA ILE A 369 7.77 1.16 -30.04
C ILE A 369 7.44 2.15 -28.92
N PHE A 370 6.20 2.07 -28.42
CA PHE A 370 5.76 2.88 -27.31
C PHE A 370 5.57 2.02 -26.07
N LEU A 371 6.40 2.23 -25.06
CA LEU A 371 6.33 1.55 -23.78
C LEU A 371 5.54 2.42 -22.78
N PHE A 372 4.43 1.88 -22.31
CA PHE A 372 3.50 2.59 -21.44
C PHE A 372 3.30 1.85 -20.12
N SER A 373 3.35 2.57 -18.99
CA SER A 373 3.03 2.02 -17.66
C SER A 373 1.90 2.79 -17.01
N SER A 374 0.91 2.05 -16.51
CA SER A 374 -0.15 2.54 -15.63
C SER A 374 0.06 2.13 -14.17
N ASP A 375 1.23 1.54 -13.83
CA ASP A 375 1.55 1.11 -12.47
C ASP A 375 1.84 2.34 -11.59
N PRO A 376 1.09 2.57 -10.50
CA PRO A 376 1.33 3.71 -9.60
C PRO A 376 2.69 3.66 -8.90
N ALA A 377 3.42 2.55 -8.98
CA ALA A 377 4.73 2.38 -8.34
C ALA A 377 5.90 3.04 -9.09
N HIS A 378 5.65 3.68 -10.24
CA HIS A 378 6.67 4.39 -11.05
C HIS A 378 7.96 3.59 -11.26
N SER A 379 7.83 2.36 -11.76
CA SER A 379 8.93 1.40 -11.86
C SER A 379 9.73 1.44 -13.17
N LEU A 380 9.24 2.15 -14.21
CA LEU A 380 9.94 2.25 -15.51
C LEU A 380 11.28 2.97 -15.38
N SER A 381 11.32 4.09 -14.66
CA SER A 381 12.55 4.89 -14.46
C SER A 381 13.68 4.06 -13.87
N ALA A 382 13.35 3.23 -12.86
CA ALA A 382 14.34 2.35 -12.22
C ALA A 382 14.79 1.21 -13.14
N CYS A 383 13.89 0.66 -13.95
CA CYS A 383 14.18 -0.44 -14.87
C CYS A 383 15.03 0.03 -16.05
N LEU A 384 14.69 1.17 -16.66
CA LEU A 384 15.37 1.74 -17.84
C LEU A 384 16.60 2.57 -17.48
N LYS A 385 16.83 2.86 -16.19
CA LYS A 385 17.89 3.77 -15.69
C LYS A 385 17.83 5.17 -16.34
N THR A 386 16.66 5.58 -16.76
CA THR A 386 16.37 6.87 -17.39
C THR A 386 15.10 7.43 -16.73
N PRO A 387 15.07 8.69 -16.31
CA PRO A 387 13.86 9.30 -15.77
C PRO A 387 12.73 9.25 -16.81
N VAL A 388 11.64 8.56 -16.47
CA VAL A 388 10.41 8.47 -17.24
C VAL A 388 9.28 9.01 -16.38
N GLY A 389 8.41 9.81 -16.96
CA GLY A 389 7.30 10.43 -16.25
C GLY A 389 6.07 10.57 -17.16
N PRO A 390 5.17 11.52 -16.82
CA PRO A 390 3.92 11.73 -17.54
C PRO A 390 4.09 12.40 -18.93
N VAL A 391 5.32 12.68 -19.31
CA VAL A 391 5.67 13.16 -20.66
C VAL A 391 6.46 12.10 -21.36
N PRO A 392 6.14 11.77 -22.64
CA PRO A 392 6.89 10.75 -23.39
C PRO A 392 8.38 11.10 -23.46
N VAL A 393 9.24 10.13 -23.16
CA VAL A 393 10.70 10.25 -23.19
C VAL A 393 11.27 9.23 -24.15
N ARG A 394 12.12 9.67 -25.06
CA ARG A 394 12.84 8.78 -25.99
C ARG A 394 13.96 8.07 -25.24
N ILE A 395 13.90 6.75 -25.18
CA ILE A 395 14.84 5.89 -24.47
C ILE A 395 15.97 5.42 -25.39
N ALA A 396 15.61 5.06 -26.61
CA ALA A 396 16.52 4.60 -27.66
C ALA A 396 15.93 4.93 -29.04
N PRO A 397 16.70 4.77 -30.15
CA PRO A 397 16.13 4.83 -31.48
C PRO A 397 14.93 3.87 -31.58
N GLY A 398 13.79 4.37 -32.08
CA GLY A 398 12.56 3.58 -32.20
C GLY A 398 11.88 3.20 -30.86
N LEU A 399 12.32 3.70 -29.68
CA LEU A 399 11.70 3.39 -28.39
C LEU A 399 11.39 4.67 -27.59
N THR A 400 10.13 4.89 -27.33
CA THR A 400 9.64 5.94 -26.46
C THR A 400 8.92 5.34 -25.24
N ALA A 401 9.11 5.89 -24.05
CA ALA A 401 8.48 5.44 -22.83
C ALA A 401 7.69 6.53 -22.14
N LEU A 402 6.59 6.14 -21.48
CA LEU A 402 5.73 7.02 -20.68
C LEU A 402 5.24 6.28 -19.45
N GLU A 403 5.20 6.98 -18.33
CA GLU A 403 4.66 6.49 -17.06
C GLU A 403 3.58 7.44 -16.57
N ILE A 404 2.33 6.96 -16.51
CA ILE A 404 1.20 7.81 -16.09
C ILE A 404 1.26 8.07 -14.58
N ASP A 405 1.20 9.34 -14.23
CA ASP A 405 0.78 9.80 -12.91
C ASP A 405 -0.73 10.06 -12.95
N ALA A 406 -1.51 9.06 -12.52
CA ALA A 406 -2.96 9.12 -12.55
C ALA A 406 -3.51 10.29 -11.71
N ALA A 407 -2.86 10.63 -10.58
CA ALA A 407 -3.28 11.75 -9.73
C ALA A 407 -3.08 13.09 -10.43
N ARG A 408 -1.94 13.26 -11.09
CA ARG A 408 -1.62 14.47 -11.87
C ARG A 408 -2.50 14.58 -13.12
N ALA A 409 -2.72 13.47 -13.82
CA ALA A 409 -3.62 13.43 -14.98
C ALA A 409 -5.04 13.81 -14.58
N PHE A 410 -5.55 13.27 -13.47
CA PHE A 410 -6.86 13.62 -12.93
C PHE A 410 -6.94 15.07 -12.46
N ALA A 411 -5.91 15.59 -11.79
CA ALA A 411 -5.86 17.01 -11.38
C ALA A 411 -5.87 17.94 -12.58
N SER A 412 -5.12 17.62 -13.64
CA SER A 412 -5.12 18.39 -14.90
C SER A 412 -6.48 18.35 -15.58
N TRP A 413 -7.09 17.18 -15.68
CA TRP A 413 -8.42 16.99 -16.24
C TRP A 413 -9.48 17.79 -15.45
N LYS A 414 -9.45 17.69 -14.11
CA LYS A 414 -10.33 18.44 -13.21
C LYS A 414 -10.19 19.95 -13.40
N ALA A 415 -8.96 20.45 -13.49
CA ALA A 415 -8.69 21.87 -13.71
C ALA A 415 -9.16 22.37 -15.10
N HIS A 416 -9.09 21.50 -16.12
CA HIS A 416 -9.63 21.79 -17.46
C HIS A 416 -11.17 21.87 -17.40
N TYR A 417 -11.80 20.90 -16.81
CA TYR A 417 -13.25 20.80 -16.68
C TYR A 417 -13.84 21.96 -15.85
N GLN A 418 -13.16 22.35 -14.76
CA GLN A 418 -13.56 23.50 -13.94
C GLN A 418 -13.49 24.82 -14.72
N ARG A 419 -12.57 24.98 -15.68
CA ARG A 419 -12.48 26.14 -16.54
C ARG A 419 -13.60 26.19 -17.58
N GLU A 420 -14.03 25.04 -18.07
CA GLU A 420 -15.11 24.98 -19.06
C GLU A 420 -16.51 25.15 -18.45
N ILE A 421 -16.75 24.54 -17.29
CA ILE A 421 -18.05 24.55 -16.61
C ILE A 421 -18.21 25.75 -15.69
N GLY A 422 -17.11 26.32 -15.15
CA GLY A 422 -17.17 27.44 -14.23
C GLY A 422 -17.94 28.64 -14.76
N PRO A 423 -17.72 29.10 -15.99
CA PRO A 423 -18.52 30.17 -16.60
C PRO A 423 -19.99 29.79 -16.83
N ALA A 424 -20.27 28.56 -17.20
CA ALA A 424 -21.65 28.08 -17.40
C ALA A 424 -22.42 27.98 -16.07
N LEU A 425 -21.78 27.59 -14.97
CA LEU A 425 -22.39 27.62 -13.64
C LEU A 425 -22.60 29.04 -13.11
N GLN A 426 -21.67 29.97 -13.41
CA GLN A 426 -21.85 31.39 -13.04
C GLN A 426 -22.97 32.08 -13.81
N SER A 427 -23.33 31.60 -15.00
CA SER A 427 -24.45 32.15 -15.79
C SER A 427 -25.83 31.59 -15.34
N LEU A 428 -25.86 30.58 -14.48
CA LEU A 428 -27.06 29.96 -13.91
C LEU A 428 -27.42 30.53 -12.52
N PHE A 429 -26.56 31.38 -11.96
CA PHE A 429 -26.73 32.05 -10.66
C PHE A 429 -26.56 33.58 -10.83
#